data_60176bde24eb3ef6b26aae451e790ff7
#
_entry.id   60176bde24eb3ef6b26aae451e790ff7
#
_cell.length_a   1.000
_cell.length_b   1.000
_cell.length_c   1.000
_cell.angle_alpha   90.00
_cell.angle_beta   90.00
_cell.angle_gamma   90.00
#
_symmetry.space_group_name_H-M   'P 1'
#
loop_
_entity.id
_entity.type
_entity.pdbx_description
1 polymer ?
#
loop_
_entity_poly.entity_id
_entity_poly.type
_entity_poly.pdbx_seq_one_letter_code
_entity_poly.pdbx_strand_id
1 'polypeptide(L)'
;MSRRFGMVIDQERCIGCEACSVACRIENNTKNFWIYVETQGGSQKDTPRGNFPNLEMNFLPRLCNHCNNPPCVDSCPTEALIKREDGPVILDKDLCTGCRECINTCPYDVIKFDEDNKIIEKCNLCFHRIDQDLEPFCVICCEGQALHFGDLNDPNSRVSKKISEKNTFQLTSEEGTNPSIYYIPPRPKRRL
;
A
#
# COMPACT_ATOMS: atom_id res chain seq x y z
N MET A 1 -2.25 -10.94 22.29
CA MET A 1 -1.24 -10.23 21.45
C MET A 1 -1.89 -8.93 20.97
N SER A 2 -1.13 -7.83 20.89
CA SER A 2 -1.65 -6.57 20.30
C SER A 2 -1.97 -6.78 18.82
N ARG A 3 -3.04 -6.15 18.32
CA ARG A 3 -3.37 -6.15 16.90
C ARG A 3 -2.24 -5.55 16.07
N ARG A 4 -2.03 -6.06 14.86
CA ARG A 4 -1.14 -5.48 13.86
C ARG A 4 -1.84 -5.49 12.51
N PHE A 5 -2.44 -4.40 12.14
CA PHE A 5 -3.13 -4.31 10.86
C PHE A 5 -2.15 -4.23 9.68
N GLY A 6 -2.51 -4.94 8.61
CA GLY A 6 -1.77 -4.96 7.37
C GLY A 6 -2.62 -5.44 6.19
N MET A 7 -1.97 -5.60 5.04
CA MET A 7 -2.65 -6.03 3.83
C MET A 7 -1.86 -7.11 3.10
N VAL A 8 -2.60 -7.93 2.34
CA VAL A 8 -2.05 -8.78 1.28
C VAL A 8 -2.62 -8.31 -0.05
N ILE A 9 -1.74 -8.06 -1.00
CA ILE A 9 -2.05 -7.63 -2.36
C ILE A 9 -1.77 -8.80 -3.31
N ASP A 10 -2.82 -9.34 -3.91
CA ASP A 10 -2.78 -10.49 -4.79
C ASP A 10 -2.65 -10.03 -6.26
N GLN A 11 -1.42 -10.03 -6.78
CA GLN A 11 -1.15 -9.63 -8.17
C GLN A 11 -1.72 -10.63 -9.20
N GLU A 12 -1.99 -11.88 -8.81
CA GLU A 12 -2.69 -12.83 -9.69
C GLU A 12 -4.11 -12.38 -10.02
N ARG A 13 -4.72 -11.59 -9.12
CA ARG A 13 -6.10 -11.11 -9.19
C ARG A 13 -6.21 -9.65 -9.61
N CYS A 14 -5.13 -8.88 -9.51
CA CYS A 14 -5.15 -7.48 -9.89
C CYS A 14 -5.31 -7.33 -11.41
N ILE A 15 -6.34 -6.61 -11.84
CA ILE A 15 -6.67 -6.36 -13.24
C ILE A 15 -6.30 -4.96 -13.73
N GLY A 16 -5.65 -4.15 -12.88
CA GLY A 16 -5.20 -2.80 -13.24
C GLY A 16 -6.30 -1.75 -13.38
N CYS A 17 -7.52 -2.02 -12.87
CA CYS A 17 -8.69 -1.14 -13.08
C CYS A 17 -8.65 0.20 -12.34
N GLU A 18 -7.71 0.41 -11.43
CA GLU A 18 -7.54 1.60 -10.60
C GLU A 18 -8.75 2.00 -9.71
N ALA A 19 -9.74 1.12 -9.55
CA ALA A 19 -10.87 1.38 -8.65
C ALA A 19 -10.42 1.69 -7.21
N CYS A 20 -9.36 1.06 -6.73
CA CYS A 20 -8.75 1.32 -5.43
C CYS A 20 -8.19 2.75 -5.32
N SER A 21 -7.61 3.30 -6.40
CA SER A 21 -7.08 4.67 -6.45
C SER A 21 -8.21 5.71 -6.35
N VAL A 22 -9.28 5.49 -7.10
CA VAL A 22 -10.46 6.36 -7.08
C VAL A 22 -11.16 6.29 -5.72
N ALA A 23 -11.38 5.07 -5.20
CA ALA A 23 -11.98 4.84 -3.89
C ALA A 23 -11.20 5.55 -2.77
N CYS A 24 -9.87 5.44 -2.77
CA CYS A 24 -9.02 6.09 -1.78
C CYS A 24 -9.14 7.61 -1.81
N ARG A 25 -9.19 8.21 -3.01
CA ARG A 25 -9.35 9.67 -3.17
C ARG A 25 -10.70 10.17 -2.66
N ILE A 26 -11.77 9.44 -2.94
CA ILE A 26 -13.13 9.81 -2.48
C ILE A 26 -13.21 9.69 -0.96
N GLU A 27 -12.77 8.57 -0.40
CA GLU A 27 -12.85 8.30 1.03
C GLU A 27 -12.05 9.29 1.89
N ASN A 28 -10.85 9.66 1.41
CA ASN A 28 -9.94 10.52 2.17
C ASN A 28 -9.97 11.99 1.72
N ASN A 29 -10.86 12.37 0.80
CA ASN A 29 -11.00 13.72 0.25
C ASN A 29 -9.64 14.32 -0.16
N THR A 30 -8.84 13.56 -0.92
CA THR A 30 -7.50 13.96 -1.36
C THR A 30 -7.42 14.17 -2.88
N LYS A 31 -6.57 15.10 -3.32
CA LYS A 31 -6.24 15.28 -4.73
C LYS A 31 -5.17 14.32 -5.20
N ASN A 32 -4.27 13.90 -4.31
CA ASN A 32 -3.18 12.99 -4.59
C ASN A 32 -3.64 11.52 -4.61
N PHE A 33 -2.94 10.70 -5.35
CA PHE A 33 -3.12 9.26 -5.33
C PHE A 33 -2.27 8.63 -4.22
N TRP A 34 -2.91 8.25 -3.10
CA TRP A 34 -2.24 7.55 -1.98
C TRP A 34 -2.06 6.06 -2.24
N ILE A 35 -2.83 5.52 -3.15
CA ILE A 35 -2.64 4.22 -3.79
C ILE A 35 -2.73 4.42 -5.29
N TYR A 36 -1.85 3.82 -6.05
CA TYR A 36 -1.84 3.81 -7.50
C TYR A 36 -1.42 2.45 -8.02
N VAL A 37 -1.79 2.13 -9.26
CA VAL A 37 -1.45 0.85 -9.88
C VAL A 37 -0.36 1.06 -10.92
N GLU A 38 0.79 0.44 -10.69
CA GLU A 38 1.91 0.42 -11.61
C GLU A 38 1.75 -0.74 -12.59
N THR A 39 1.84 -0.46 -13.89
CA THR A 39 1.86 -1.50 -14.92
C THR A 39 3.27 -2.08 -15.03
N GLN A 40 3.41 -3.35 -14.73
CA GLN A 40 4.63 -4.12 -14.94
C GLN A 40 4.57 -4.81 -16.31
N GLY A 41 5.04 -4.12 -17.35
CA GLY A 41 4.89 -4.59 -18.72
C GLY A 41 5.88 -3.92 -19.68
N GLY A 42 5.38 -3.30 -20.74
CA GLY A 42 6.16 -2.54 -21.70
C GLY A 42 6.67 -1.19 -21.18
N SER A 43 7.27 -0.42 -22.08
CA SER A 43 7.84 0.88 -21.76
C SER A 43 6.81 2.00 -21.52
N GLN A 44 5.57 1.78 -21.89
CA GLN A 44 4.46 2.71 -21.68
C GLN A 44 3.45 2.10 -20.71
N LYS A 45 2.71 2.98 -20.02
CA LYS A 45 1.60 2.55 -19.14
C LYS A 45 0.59 1.72 -19.96
N ASP A 46 0.11 0.63 -19.34
CA ASP A 46 -0.91 -0.28 -19.89
C ASP A 46 -0.52 -0.93 -21.23
N THR A 47 0.79 -1.11 -21.45
CA THR A 47 1.30 -1.87 -22.59
C THR A 47 1.97 -3.17 -22.15
N PRO A 48 1.77 -4.28 -22.88
CA PRO A 48 2.47 -5.52 -22.60
C PRO A 48 3.92 -5.46 -23.04
N ARG A 49 4.78 -6.26 -22.41
CA ARG A 49 6.12 -6.56 -22.89
C ARG A 49 6.17 -7.92 -23.60
N GLY A 50 7.20 -8.13 -24.41
CA GLY A 50 7.42 -9.37 -25.16
C GLY A 50 6.78 -9.31 -26.54
N ASN A 51 6.87 -10.45 -27.26
CA ASN A 51 6.31 -10.61 -28.60
C ASN A 51 5.24 -11.73 -28.60
N PHE A 52 4.21 -11.57 -29.41
CA PHE A 52 3.21 -12.60 -29.56
C PHE A 52 3.84 -13.94 -29.99
N PRO A 53 3.45 -15.09 -29.39
CA PRO A 53 2.38 -15.26 -28.39
C PRO A 53 2.83 -15.03 -26.93
N ASN A 54 4.06 -14.66 -26.66
CA ASN A 54 4.65 -14.56 -25.32
C ASN A 54 4.55 -13.15 -24.74
N LEU A 55 3.34 -12.59 -24.73
CA LEU A 55 3.06 -11.30 -24.11
C LEU A 55 2.93 -11.42 -22.58
N GLU A 56 3.34 -10.36 -21.87
CA GLU A 56 3.25 -10.28 -20.41
C GLU A 56 2.87 -8.86 -19.97
N MET A 57 1.91 -8.77 -19.08
CA MET A 57 1.52 -7.54 -18.40
C MET A 57 0.95 -7.90 -17.03
N ASN A 58 1.53 -7.33 -15.97
CA ASN A 58 1.08 -7.50 -14.59
C ASN A 58 0.85 -6.13 -13.96
N PHE A 59 0.14 -6.11 -12.85
CA PHE A 59 -0.20 -4.88 -12.15
C PHE A 59 0.26 -4.93 -10.70
N LEU A 60 0.89 -3.84 -10.25
CA LEU A 60 1.41 -3.71 -8.90
C LEU A 60 0.75 -2.49 -8.22
N PRO A 61 -0.27 -2.68 -7.38
CA PRO A 61 -0.78 -1.62 -6.53
C PRO A 61 0.28 -1.17 -5.52
N ARG A 62 0.60 0.14 -5.53
CA ARG A 62 1.58 0.76 -4.64
C ARG A 62 0.89 1.69 -3.67
N LEU A 63 1.22 1.56 -2.40
CA LEU A 63 0.70 2.37 -1.30
C LEU A 63 1.69 2.39 -0.13
N CYS A 64 1.41 3.17 0.91
CA CYS A 64 2.22 3.15 2.13
C CYS A 64 2.28 1.74 2.73
N ASN A 65 3.49 1.29 3.04
CA ASN A 65 3.72 -0.05 3.59
C ASN A 65 3.48 -0.15 5.10
N HIS A 66 3.11 0.95 5.77
CA HIS A 66 2.86 0.99 7.22
C HIS A 66 3.90 0.21 8.03
N CYS A 67 5.18 0.48 7.71
CA CYS A 67 6.35 -0.20 8.24
C CYS A 67 6.31 -0.34 9.77
N ASN A 68 6.87 -1.41 10.28
CA ASN A 68 7.01 -1.58 11.73
C ASN A 68 8.15 -0.72 12.27
N ASN A 69 9.21 -0.55 11.45
CA ASN A 69 10.32 0.35 11.67
C ASN A 69 10.23 1.47 10.61
N PRO A 70 9.39 2.50 10.81
CA PRO A 70 9.08 3.48 9.78
C PRO A 70 10.11 4.61 9.72
N PRO A 71 11.05 4.65 8.75
CA PRO A 71 12.08 5.70 8.70
C PRO A 71 11.49 7.10 8.53
N CYS A 72 10.29 7.19 7.96
CA CYS A 72 9.58 8.46 7.83
C CYS A 72 9.10 9.04 9.18
N VAL A 73 8.87 8.21 10.20
CA VAL A 73 8.57 8.68 11.56
C VAL A 73 9.85 9.18 12.20
N ASP A 74 10.93 8.41 12.13
CA ASP A 74 12.21 8.74 12.74
C ASP A 74 12.82 10.03 12.15
N SER A 75 12.54 10.32 10.88
CA SER A 75 13.02 11.53 10.19
C SER A 75 12.14 12.76 10.37
N CYS A 76 10.99 12.65 11.04
CA CYS A 76 10.05 13.77 11.17
C CYS A 76 10.47 14.72 12.30
N PRO A 77 10.95 15.96 12.00
CA PRO A 77 11.45 16.86 13.05
C PRO A 77 10.37 17.42 13.97
N THR A 78 9.10 17.35 13.53
CA THR A 78 7.95 17.85 14.29
C THR A 78 7.09 16.73 14.90
N GLU A 79 7.54 15.48 14.76
CA GLU A 79 6.80 14.29 15.22
C GLU A 79 5.37 14.20 14.66
N ALA A 80 5.13 14.84 13.51
CA ALA A 80 3.83 14.82 12.84
C ALA A 80 3.44 13.43 12.30
N LEU A 81 4.43 12.56 12.04
CA LEU A 81 4.19 11.17 11.66
C LEU A 81 4.26 10.28 12.89
N ILE A 82 3.21 9.49 13.08
CA ILE A 82 3.01 8.67 14.28
C ILE A 82 2.79 7.22 13.89
N LYS A 83 3.53 6.32 14.51
CA LYS A 83 3.28 4.87 14.43
C LYS A 83 2.28 4.49 15.52
N ARG A 84 1.09 4.02 15.13
CA ARG A 84 0.10 3.47 16.06
C ARG A 84 0.53 2.07 16.53
N GLU A 85 0.14 1.70 17.73
CA GLU A 85 0.43 0.39 18.33
C GLU A 85 -0.19 -0.77 17.54
N ASP A 86 -1.33 -0.54 16.90
CA ASP A 86 -2.05 -1.51 16.08
C ASP A 86 -1.61 -1.54 14.60
N GLY A 87 -0.54 -0.80 14.23
CA GLY A 87 0.14 -0.95 12.94
C GLY A 87 0.13 0.26 12.00
N PRO A 88 -0.92 1.04 11.81
CA PRO A 88 -0.93 2.19 10.91
C PRO A 88 0.13 3.24 11.27
N VAL A 89 0.76 3.80 10.23
CA VAL A 89 1.53 5.05 10.34
C VAL A 89 0.61 6.16 9.85
N ILE A 90 0.29 7.11 10.70
CA ILE A 90 -0.65 8.20 10.44
C ILE A 90 0.07 9.56 10.47
N LEU A 91 -0.56 10.56 9.88
CA LEU A 91 -0.10 11.95 9.87
C LEU A 91 -1.02 12.79 10.73
N ASP A 92 -0.45 13.52 11.67
CA ASP A 92 -1.07 14.70 12.28
C ASP A 92 -0.80 15.90 11.36
N LYS A 93 -1.87 16.40 10.73
CA LYS A 93 -1.77 17.49 9.77
C LYS A 93 -1.41 18.83 10.42
N ASP A 94 -1.81 19.02 11.68
CA ASP A 94 -1.62 20.28 12.41
C ASP A 94 -0.15 20.47 12.83
N LEU A 95 0.58 19.37 13.00
CA LEU A 95 2.01 19.38 13.34
C LEU A 95 2.91 19.39 12.10
N CYS A 96 2.37 19.10 10.91
CA CYS A 96 3.17 18.97 9.70
C CYS A 96 3.60 20.33 9.14
N THR A 97 4.90 20.57 9.08
CA THR A 97 5.50 21.81 8.52
C THR A 97 5.81 21.72 7.02
N GLY A 98 5.57 20.55 6.39
CA GLY A 98 5.86 20.33 4.98
C GLY A 98 7.34 20.30 4.60
N CYS A 99 8.23 19.98 5.54
CA CYS A 99 9.69 19.94 5.32
C CYS A 99 10.15 18.87 4.31
N ARG A 100 9.32 17.86 4.00
CA ARG A 100 9.53 16.77 3.02
C ARG A 100 10.62 15.77 3.39
N GLU A 101 11.23 15.81 4.58
CA GLU A 101 12.25 14.83 4.99
C GLU A 101 11.73 13.39 4.92
N CYS A 102 10.49 13.15 5.30
CA CYS A 102 9.84 11.84 5.22
C CYS A 102 9.67 11.33 3.77
N ILE A 103 9.59 12.21 2.77
CA ILE A 103 9.57 11.81 1.35
C ILE A 103 10.92 11.25 0.96
N ASN A 104 12.01 11.93 1.35
CA ASN A 104 13.38 11.54 1.00
C ASN A 104 13.79 10.21 1.66
N THR A 105 13.27 9.92 2.85
CA THR A 105 13.62 8.71 3.61
C THR A 105 12.73 7.50 3.30
N CYS A 106 11.62 7.68 2.57
CA CYS A 106 10.70 6.59 2.25
C CYS A 106 11.22 5.73 1.08
N PRO A 107 11.61 4.46 1.29
CA PRO A 107 12.17 3.65 0.19
C PRO A 107 11.10 3.20 -0.82
N TYR A 108 9.82 3.51 -0.56
CA TYR A 108 8.69 3.10 -1.41
C TYR A 108 8.17 4.20 -2.32
N ASP A 109 8.60 5.45 -2.17
CA ASP A 109 8.14 6.63 -2.93
C ASP A 109 6.61 6.82 -2.93
N VAL A 110 5.98 6.59 -1.77
CA VAL A 110 4.51 6.62 -1.63
C VAL A 110 3.99 7.79 -0.79
N ILE A 111 4.86 8.67 -0.33
CA ILE A 111 4.51 9.91 0.36
C ILE A 111 4.45 11.02 -0.70
N LYS A 112 3.33 11.74 -0.76
CA LYS A 112 3.13 12.83 -1.72
C LYS A 112 3.09 14.17 -1.00
N PHE A 113 3.40 15.23 -1.71
CA PHE A 113 3.28 16.58 -1.20
C PHE A 113 2.02 17.23 -1.74
N ASP A 114 1.24 17.83 -0.86
CA ASP A 114 0.06 18.63 -1.20
C ASP A 114 0.52 20.08 -1.36
N GLU A 115 0.54 20.56 -2.60
CA GLU A 115 0.99 21.92 -2.93
C GLU A 115 0.01 22.99 -2.46
N ASP A 116 -1.27 22.65 -2.28
CA ASP A 116 -2.27 23.61 -1.82
C ASP A 116 -2.15 23.85 -0.32
N ASN A 117 -2.10 22.78 0.46
CA ASN A 117 -2.04 22.83 1.92
C ASN A 117 -0.61 22.90 2.48
N LYS A 118 0.41 22.74 1.63
CA LYS A 118 1.84 22.75 2.01
C LYS A 118 2.23 21.70 3.04
N ILE A 119 1.55 20.56 3.05
CA ILE A 119 1.82 19.41 3.92
C ILE A 119 2.06 18.15 3.09
N ILE A 120 2.56 17.09 3.74
CA ILE A 120 2.64 15.79 3.08
C ILE A 120 1.30 15.05 3.17
N GLU A 121 1.10 14.13 2.26
CA GLU A 121 -0.02 13.19 2.24
C GLU A 121 0.47 11.76 1.97
N LYS A 122 -0.17 10.79 2.59
CA LYS A 122 0.07 9.36 2.33
C LYS A 122 -1.12 8.52 2.76
N CYS A 123 -1.17 7.28 2.32
CA CYS A 123 -2.13 6.31 2.83
C CYS A 123 -2.07 6.24 4.37
N ASN A 124 -3.23 6.35 4.99
CA ASN A 124 -3.44 6.28 6.44
C ASN A 124 -4.07 4.95 6.88
N LEU A 125 -4.17 3.98 5.96
CA LEU A 125 -4.87 2.69 6.11
C LEU A 125 -6.36 2.85 6.44
N CYS A 126 -6.95 4.01 6.12
CA CYS A 126 -8.32 4.39 6.48
C CYS A 126 -8.59 4.17 7.98
N PHE A 127 -7.71 4.66 8.87
CA PHE A 127 -7.80 4.42 10.32
C PHE A 127 -9.17 4.81 10.89
N HIS A 128 -9.81 5.86 10.37
CA HIS A 128 -11.16 6.29 10.74
C HIS A 128 -12.23 5.22 10.48
N ARG A 129 -12.01 4.31 9.50
CA ARG A 129 -12.87 3.15 9.25
C ARG A 129 -12.49 1.97 10.15
N ILE A 130 -11.19 1.71 10.27
CA ILE A 130 -10.66 0.61 11.11
C ILE A 130 -11.11 0.77 12.56
N ASP A 131 -11.11 2.00 13.08
CA ASP A 131 -11.58 2.32 14.43
C ASP A 131 -13.10 2.08 14.63
N GLN A 132 -13.83 1.84 13.53
CA GLN A 132 -15.23 1.43 13.50
C GLN A 132 -15.41 -0.05 13.08
N ASP A 133 -14.34 -0.86 13.14
CA ASP A 133 -14.31 -2.26 12.68
C ASP A 133 -14.70 -2.44 11.19
N LEU A 134 -14.49 -1.41 10.35
CA LEU A 134 -14.72 -1.43 8.91
C LEU A 134 -13.41 -1.62 8.14
N GLU A 135 -13.47 -2.32 7.00
CA GLU A 135 -12.32 -2.46 6.10
C GLU A 135 -11.98 -1.14 5.38
N PRO A 136 -10.71 -0.90 5.01
CA PRO A 136 -10.32 0.22 4.14
C PRO A 136 -11.14 0.25 2.86
N PHE A 137 -11.51 1.44 2.40
CA PHE A 137 -12.44 1.57 1.29
C PHE A 137 -11.88 1.01 -0.03
N CYS A 138 -10.58 1.13 -0.26
CA CYS A 138 -9.91 0.51 -1.42
C CYS A 138 -10.03 -1.02 -1.44
N VAL A 139 -10.16 -1.68 -0.29
CA VAL A 139 -10.37 -3.13 -0.20
C VAL A 139 -11.78 -3.48 -0.64
N ILE A 140 -12.78 -2.74 -0.12
CA ILE A 140 -14.20 -2.95 -0.43
C ILE A 140 -14.48 -2.74 -1.92
N CYS A 141 -13.87 -1.72 -2.53
CA CYS A 141 -14.08 -1.36 -3.93
C CYS A 141 -13.21 -2.16 -4.92
N CYS A 142 -12.45 -3.15 -4.46
CA CYS A 142 -11.58 -3.93 -5.34
C CYS A 142 -12.37 -4.99 -6.12
N GLU A 143 -12.73 -4.70 -7.37
CA GLU A 143 -13.46 -5.60 -8.26
C GLU A 143 -12.76 -6.94 -8.47
N GLY A 144 -11.43 -6.93 -8.62
CA GLY A 144 -10.61 -8.14 -8.74
C GLY A 144 -10.47 -8.92 -7.44
N GLN A 145 -10.94 -8.37 -6.30
CA GLN A 145 -10.71 -8.91 -4.97
C GLN A 145 -9.21 -9.22 -4.73
N ALA A 146 -8.36 -8.32 -5.23
CA ALA A 146 -6.91 -8.43 -5.11
C ALA A 146 -6.38 -7.86 -3.79
N LEU A 147 -7.11 -6.96 -3.14
CA LEU A 147 -6.72 -6.33 -1.88
C LEU A 147 -7.40 -7.04 -0.71
N HIS A 148 -6.60 -7.44 0.28
CA HIS A 148 -7.08 -8.10 1.50
C HIS A 148 -6.53 -7.36 2.71
N PHE A 149 -7.37 -7.10 3.69
CA PHE A 149 -7.03 -6.41 4.93
C PHE A 149 -7.27 -7.32 6.13
N GLY A 150 -6.54 -7.13 7.22
CA GLY A 150 -6.76 -7.83 8.48
C GLY A 150 -5.62 -7.69 9.47
N ASP A 151 -5.77 -8.37 10.61
CA ASP A 151 -4.75 -8.44 11.65
C ASP A 151 -3.70 -9.50 11.30
N LEU A 152 -2.46 -9.08 11.14
CA LEU A 152 -1.30 -9.95 10.85
C LEU A 152 -0.92 -10.85 12.04
N ASN A 153 -1.34 -10.49 13.25
CA ASN A 153 -1.05 -11.27 14.47
C ASN A 153 -2.16 -12.28 14.81
N ASP A 154 -3.33 -12.19 14.15
CA ASP A 154 -4.37 -13.21 14.27
C ASP A 154 -4.16 -14.30 13.20
N PRO A 155 -3.81 -15.54 13.58
CA PRO A 155 -3.61 -16.64 12.64
C PRO A 155 -4.88 -17.02 11.86
N ASN A 156 -6.06 -16.65 12.38
CA ASN A 156 -7.33 -16.92 11.73
C ASN A 156 -7.76 -15.81 10.76
N SER A 157 -7.06 -14.68 10.77
CA SER A 157 -7.36 -13.57 9.88
C SER A 157 -7.18 -13.96 8.40
N ARG A 158 -7.90 -13.26 7.51
CA ARG A 158 -7.80 -13.46 6.06
C ARG A 158 -6.39 -13.23 5.52
N VAL A 159 -5.68 -12.24 6.06
CA VAL A 159 -4.31 -11.91 5.62
C VAL A 159 -3.30 -12.95 6.09
N SER A 160 -3.36 -13.39 7.35
CA SER A 160 -2.46 -14.42 7.89
C SER A 160 -2.61 -15.76 7.17
N LYS A 161 -3.84 -16.18 6.87
CA LYS A 161 -4.10 -17.37 6.07
C LYS A 161 -3.48 -17.26 4.68
N LYS A 162 -3.67 -16.13 4.00
CA LYS A 162 -3.05 -15.92 2.67
C LYS A 162 -1.53 -15.94 2.71
N ILE A 163 -0.92 -15.35 3.74
CA ILE A 163 0.53 -15.36 3.91
C ILE A 163 1.05 -16.78 4.14
N SER A 164 0.35 -17.60 4.91
CA SER A 164 0.75 -19.00 5.17
C SER A 164 0.52 -19.93 3.98
N GLU A 165 -0.50 -19.69 3.17
CA GLU A 165 -0.92 -20.57 2.06
C GLU A 165 -0.23 -20.24 0.73
N LYS A 166 0.24 -19.01 0.55
CA LYS A 166 0.79 -18.52 -0.70
C LYS A 166 2.25 -18.09 -0.55
N ASN A 167 3.00 -18.17 -1.63
CA ASN A 167 4.31 -17.53 -1.71
C ASN A 167 4.09 -16.00 -1.70
N THR A 168 4.52 -15.33 -0.64
CA THR A 168 4.39 -13.88 -0.50
C THR A 168 5.76 -13.23 -0.39
N PHE A 169 5.84 -11.96 -0.80
CA PHE A 169 7.04 -11.14 -0.64
C PHE A 169 6.65 -9.74 -0.15
N GLN A 170 7.62 -9.02 0.35
CA GLN A 170 7.50 -7.61 0.73
C GLN A 170 8.40 -6.77 -0.18
N LEU A 171 7.99 -5.56 -0.52
CA LEU A 171 8.81 -4.64 -1.30
C LEU A 171 10.00 -4.17 -0.44
N THR A 172 11.18 -4.02 -1.06
CA THR A 172 12.40 -3.46 -0.43
C THR A 172 12.63 -3.94 1.01
N SER A 173 12.46 -5.26 1.23
CA SER A 173 12.64 -5.87 2.56
C SER A 173 14.06 -5.74 3.10
N GLU A 174 15.05 -5.55 2.23
CA GLU A 174 16.47 -5.30 2.53
C GLU A 174 16.72 -3.98 3.28
N GLU A 175 15.82 -3.03 3.19
CA GLU A 175 15.90 -1.74 3.90
C GLU A 175 15.58 -1.83 5.41
N GLY A 176 15.25 -3.02 5.93
CA GLY A 176 15.01 -3.26 7.35
C GLY A 176 13.76 -2.59 7.92
N THR A 177 12.89 -2.05 7.08
CA THR A 177 11.69 -1.30 7.50
C THR A 177 10.57 -2.17 8.04
N ASN A 178 10.62 -3.49 7.83
CA ASN A 178 9.62 -4.47 8.24
C ASN A 178 8.19 -4.08 7.83
N PRO A 179 7.85 -4.12 6.51
CA PRO A 179 6.55 -3.71 5.98
C PRO A 179 5.38 -4.50 6.56
N SER A 180 4.19 -3.87 6.61
CA SER A 180 2.93 -4.54 6.93
C SER A 180 2.09 -4.86 5.68
N ILE A 181 2.65 -4.63 4.49
CA ILE A 181 2.03 -4.97 3.21
C ILE A 181 2.81 -6.11 2.57
N TYR A 182 2.09 -7.17 2.23
CA TYR A 182 2.60 -8.37 1.57
C TYR A 182 2.03 -8.47 0.16
N TYR A 183 2.78 -9.07 -0.75
CA TYR A 183 2.38 -9.27 -2.14
C TYR A 183 2.41 -10.74 -2.49
N ILE A 184 1.35 -11.25 -3.13
CA ILE A 184 1.38 -12.52 -3.84
C ILE A 184 1.84 -12.20 -5.26
N PRO A 185 2.90 -12.84 -5.78
CA PRO A 185 3.42 -12.54 -7.11
C PRO A 185 2.40 -12.88 -8.21
N PRO A 186 2.53 -12.27 -9.40
CA PRO A 186 1.69 -12.60 -10.54
C PRO A 186 1.86 -14.07 -10.95
N ARG A 187 0.87 -14.59 -11.65
CA ARG A 187 0.93 -15.98 -12.14
C ARG A 187 2.16 -16.22 -13.01
N PRO A 188 2.86 -17.33 -12.81
CA PRO A 188 3.95 -17.69 -13.70
C PRO A 188 3.44 -17.88 -15.13
N LYS A 189 4.27 -17.54 -16.12
CA LYS A 189 3.94 -17.74 -17.54
C LYS A 189 3.57 -19.21 -17.77
N ARG A 190 2.44 -19.44 -18.42
CA ARG A 190 2.20 -20.74 -19.04
C ARG A 190 3.20 -20.90 -20.19
N ARG A 191 4.08 -21.87 -20.11
CA ARG A 191 4.86 -22.30 -21.29
C ARG A 191 3.87 -23.01 -22.21
N LEU A 192 3.59 -22.41 -23.36
CA LEU A 192 2.86 -23.05 -24.45
C LEU A 192 3.79 -24.02 -25.16
#